data_410d7055d4ee106204d5dbbfe641a695
#
_entry.id   410d7055d4ee106204d5dbbfe641a695
#
_cell.length_a   1.000
_cell.length_b   1.000
_cell.length_c   1.000
_cell.angle_alpha   90.00
_cell.angle_beta   90.00
_cell.angle_gamma   90.00
#
_symmetry.space_group_name_H-M   'P 1'
#
loop_
_entity.id
_entity.type
_entity.pdbx_description
1 polymer ?
#
loop_
_entity_poly.entity_id
_entity_poly.type
_entity_poly.pdbx_seq_one_letter_code
_entity_poly.pdbx_strand_id
1 'polypeptide(L)'
;MIYLDYSANTPADPAVLECFVNTEQTFHGNPNSNHPAGLAAREELARVTDRIATRLGVAPAELIYTSGASEANNTAIKGIARASRHVGKHIISTPLEHASVSGCLTALQEQGYEIDLLDVKRDGTIDLEQLRELLRKDTVLVALTAVDSELGTVQPVAQAAELLADWPDCRLHVDATQALGKTALHFDGVDTMSLALHKIYGLNGSGILFKRRSTPMELLIHGGVSNSIYRSGTPTLGLAAAAEAAIAPALNQQPERTEIIARHNARLRQALAAYPKVRINSPENAVPHILNLSVQGVRGEAFQQTLAAEGVCVSVKSACSAAGMPSRAVLAVSGDRRNALSSWRISLSHLTTDEELSAFLAIFDRCYHQLTEGKA
;
A
#
# COMPACT_ATOMS: atom_id res chain seq x y z
N MET A 1 -3.21 5.91 25.43
CA MET A 1 -2.53 5.24 24.30
C MET A 1 -2.54 6.23 23.14
N ILE A 2 -1.39 6.50 22.54
CA ILE A 2 -1.23 7.39 21.39
C ILE A 2 -0.96 6.52 20.17
N TYR A 3 -1.86 6.55 19.18
CA TYR A 3 -1.76 5.70 18.00
C TYR A 3 -1.22 6.49 16.81
N LEU A 4 0.01 6.21 16.42
CA LEU A 4 0.73 6.84 15.30
C LEU A 4 1.24 5.80 14.29
N ASP A 5 0.44 4.74 14.06
CA ASP A 5 0.77 3.65 13.12
C ASP A 5 -0.33 3.39 12.08
N TYR A 6 -0.98 4.47 11.61
CA TYR A 6 -2.09 4.41 10.65
C TYR A 6 -1.71 3.84 9.27
N SER A 7 -0.42 3.84 8.91
CA SER A 7 0.04 3.15 7.69
C SER A 7 0.10 1.63 7.84
N ALA A 8 0.14 1.10 9.07
CA ALA A 8 0.03 -0.33 9.32
C ALA A 8 -1.44 -0.79 9.31
N ASN A 9 -2.32 -0.07 10.01
CA ASN A 9 -3.76 -0.32 10.03
C ASN A 9 -4.51 0.94 10.46
N THR A 10 -5.70 1.16 9.91
CA THR A 10 -6.63 2.19 10.39
C THR A 10 -7.77 1.54 11.19
N PRO A 11 -8.36 2.22 12.18
CA PRO A 11 -9.61 1.75 12.75
C PRO A 11 -10.69 1.72 11.66
N ALA A 12 -11.56 0.71 11.69
CA ALA A 12 -12.71 0.70 10.80
C ALA A 12 -13.66 1.84 11.15
N ASP A 13 -14.13 2.58 10.12
CA ASP A 13 -15.12 3.63 10.31
C ASP A 13 -16.45 3.01 10.80
N PRO A 14 -17.11 3.59 11.83
CA PRO A 14 -18.40 3.08 12.32
C PRO A 14 -19.46 2.92 11.21
N ALA A 15 -19.52 3.83 10.25
CA ALA A 15 -20.46 3.73 9.12
C ALA A 15 -20.13 2.57 8.18
N VAL A 16 -18.85 2.22 8.04
CA VAL A 16 -18.40 1.03 7.28
C VAL A 16 -18.83 -0.25 7.97
N LEU A 17 -18.68 -0.32 9.30
CA LEU A 17 -19.13 -1.46 10.11
C LEU A 17 -20.65 -1.63 10.04
N GLU A 18 -21.41 -0.55 10.18
CA GLU A 18 -22.87 -0.55 10.06
C GLU A 18 -23.31 -1.00 8.66
N CYS A 19 -22.69 -0.48 7.60
CA CYS A 19 -22.96 -0.87 6.21
C CYS A 19 -22.72 -2.38 6.01
N PHE A 20 -21.62 -2.91 6.54
CA PHE A 20 -21.32 -4.35 6.47
C PHE A 20 -22.42 -5.18 7.14
N VAL A 21 -22.75 -4.88 8.40
CA VAL A 21 -23.76 -5.62 9.17
C VAL A 21 -25.14 -5.57 8.50
N ASN A 22 -25.57 -4.38 8.10
CA ASN A 22 -26.89 -4.20 7.44
C ASN A 22 -26.97 -4.96 6.10
N THR A 23 -25.88 -4.97 5.33
CA THR A 23 -25.81 -5.69 4.05
C THR A 23 -25.91 -7.20 4.27
N GLU A 24 -25.14 -7.77 5.21
CA GLU A 24 -25.17 -9.20 5.51
C GLU A 24 -26.53 -9.65 6.05
N GLN A 25 -27.21 -8.81 6.86
CA GLN A 25 -28.54 -9.12 7.38
C GLN A 25 -29.61 -9.04 6.29
N THR A 26 -29.48 -8.11 5.33
CA THR A 26 -30.49 -7.88 4.29
C THR A 26 -30.35 -8.88 3.13
N PHE A 27 -29.11 -9.19 2.72
CA PHE A 27 -28.81 -10.00 1.53
C PHE A 27 -28.12 -11.31 1.86
N HIS A 28 -28.82 -12.20 2.55
CA HIS A 28 -28.28 -13.51 2.96
C HIS A 28 -28.24 -14.54 1.82
N GLY A 29 -28.77 -14.22 0.63
CA GLY A 29 -28.75 -15.12 -0.53
C GLY A 29 -27.39 -15.16 -1.21
N ASN A 30 -26.98 -16.37 -1.66
CA ASN A 30 -25.75 -16.49 -2.45
C ASN A 30 -25.97 -15.82 -3.83
N PRO A 31 -25.17 -14.82 -4.24
CA PRO A 31 -25.31 -14.15 -5.53
C PRO A 31 -25.24 -15.06 -6.76
N ASN A 32 -24.69 -16.29 -6.61
CA ASN A 32 -24.64 -17.27 -7.69
C ASN A 32 -25.92 -18.10 -7.83
N SER A 33 -26.87 -18.00 -6.88
CA SER A 33 -28.13 -18.75 -6.91
C SER A 33 -29.18 -18.05 -7.78
N ASN A 34 -30.05 -18.85 -8.43
CA ASN A 34 -31.08 -18.33 -9.32
C ASN A 34 -32.47 -18.18 -8.66
N HIS A 35 -32.57 -18.30 -7.33
CA HIS A 35 -33.77 -17.99 -6.58
C HIS A 35 -33.83 -16.51 -6.17
N PRO A 36 -35.00 -15.96 -5.76
CA PRO A 36 -35.19 -14.52 -5.53
C PRO A 36 -34.15 -13.89 -4.60
N ALA A 37 -33.79 -14.53 -3.49
CA ALA A 37 -32.79 -14.01 -2.57
C ALA A 37 -31.39 -13.93 -3.20
N GLY A 38 -30.99 -14.90 -4.03
CA GLY A 38 -29.71 -14.87 -4.75
C GLY A 38 -29.68 -13.79 -5.84
N LEU A 39 -30.80 -13.63 -6.58
CA LEU A 39 -30.92 -12.57 -7.58
C LEU A 39 -30.83 -11.19 -6.95
N ALA A 40 -31.49 -10.93 -5.83
CA ALA A 40 -31.44 -9.67 -5.10
C ALA A 40 -30.01 -9.36 -4.63
N ALA A 41 -29.28 -10.35 -4.09
CA ALA A 41 -27.88 -10.19 -3.68
C ALA A 41 -26.96 -9.92 -4.89
N ARG A 42 -27.19 -10.56 -6.04
CA ARG A 42 -26.44 -10.33 -7.28
C ARG A 42 -26.65 -8.92 -7.82
N GLU A 43 -27.88 -8.44 -7.82
CA GLU A 43 -28.22 -7.09 -8.25
C GLU A 43 -27.57 -6.04 -7.34
N GLU A 44 -27.59 -6.24 -6.02
CA GLU A 44 -26.92 -5.31 -5.10
C GLU A 44 -25.41 -5.34 -5.29
N LEU A 45 -24.79 -6.51 -5.46
CA LEU A 45 -23.36 -6.63 -5.74
C LEU A 45 -22.97 -5.86 -7.01
N ALA A 46 -23.80 -5.96 -8.07
CA ALA A 46 -23.59 -5.21 -9.31
C ALA A 46 -23.68 -3.69 -9.05
N ARG A 47 -24.71 -3.22 -8.33
CA ARG A 47 -24.87 -1.80 -7.98
C ARG A 47 -23.69 -1.25 -7.16
N VAL A 48 -23.23 -2.01 -6.17
CA VAL A 48 -22.05 -1.65 -5.35
C VAL A 48 -20.80 -1.55 -6.23
N THR A 49 -20.59 -2.55 -7.10
CA THR A 49 -19.43 -2.58 -8.00
C THR A 49 -19.45 -1.41 -8.98
N ASP A 50 -20.63 -1.06 -9.53
CA ASP A 50 -20.80 0.10 -10.40
C ASP A 50 -20.46 1.43 -9.69
N ARG A 51 -20.87 1.58 -8.42
CA ARG A 51 -20.54 2.78 -7.63
C ARG A 51 -19.04 2.89 -7.37
N ILE A 52 -18.37 1.78 -6.99
CA ILE A 52 -16.91 1.76 -6.81
C ILE A 52 -16.21 2.10 -8.13
N ALA A 53 -16.58 1.46 -9.23
CA ALA A 53 -16.00 1.67 -10.55
C ALA A 53 -16.13 3.12 -11.01
N THR A 54 -17.33 3.72 -10.85
CA THR A 54 -17.59 5.13 -11.18
C THR A 54 -16.68 6.06 -10.38
N ARG A 55 -16.49 5.81 -9.07
CA ARG A 55 -15.61 6.64 -8.22
C ARG A 55 -14.15 6.53 -8.59
N LEU A 56 -13.71 5.35 -9.05
CA LEU A 56 -12.33 5.11 -9.47
C LEU A 56 -12.09 5.49 -10.95
N GLY A 57 -13.15 5.77 -11.72
CA GLY A 57 -13.04 6.08 -13.15
C GLY A 57 -12.68 4.87 -14.02
N VAL A 58 -13.08 3.66 -13.62
CA VAL A 58 -12.78 2.40 -14.31
C VAL A 58 -14.06 1.64 -14.66
N ALA A 59 -13.99 0.56 -15.46
CA ALA A 59 -15.14 -0.26 -15.74
C ALA A 59 -15.43 -1.28 -14.62
N PRO A 60 -16.71 -1.57 -14.29
CA PRO A 60 -17.06 -2.55 -13.26
C PRO A 60 -16.42 -3.93 -13.45
N ALA A 61 -16.31 -4.39 -14.70
CA ALA A 61 -15.69 -5.66 -15.05
C ALA A 61 -14.17 -5.71 -14.83
N GLU A 62 -13.53 -4.58 -14.53
CA GLU A 62 -12.10 -4.47 -14.21
C GLU A 62 -11.82 -4.57 -12.70
N LEU A 63 -12.86 -4.69 -11.87
CA LEU A 63 -12.71 -4.81 -10.43
C LEU A 63 -12.84 -6.28 -9.98
N ILE A 64 -11.87 -6.74 -9.22
CA ILE A 64 -11.81 -8.08 -8.65
C ILE A 64 -11.68 -7.93 -7.13
N TYR A 65 -12.67 -8.42 -6.37
CA TYR A 65 -12.60 -8.43 -4.91
C TYR A 65 -11.61 -9.47 -4.40
N THR A 66 -10.78 -9.08 -3.46
CA THR A 66 -9.73 -9.90 -2.84
C THR A 66 -9.76 -9.78 -1.32
N SER A 67 -9.05 -10.64 -0.62
CA SER A 67 -8.91 -10.57 0.84
C SER A 67 -7.95 -9.45 1.30
N GLY A 68 -7.39 -8.67 0.39
CA GLY A 68 -6.47 -7.57 0.65
C GLY A 68 -5.42 -7.44 -0.45
N ALA A 69 -4.54 -6.44 -0.32
CA ALA A 69 -3.51 -6.18 -1.31
C ALA A 69 -2.53 -7.36 -1.48
N SER A 70 -2.28 -8.16 -0.45
CA SER A 70 -1.40 -9.34 -0.59
C SER A 70 -1.95 -10.37 -1.56
N GLU A 71 -3.25 -10.67 -1.52
CA GLU A 71 -3.90 -11.53 -2.52
C GLU A 71 -3.90 -10.84 -3.90
N ALA A 72 -4.21 -9.54 -3.95
CA ALA A 72 -4.25 -8.77 -5.18
C ALA A 72 -2.87 -8.74 -5.88
N ASN A 73 -1.78 -8.44 -5.16
CA ASN A 73 -0.41 -8.45 -5.68
C ASN A 73 -0.01 -9.85 -6.19
N ASN A 74 -0.29 -10.91 -5.40
CA ASN A 74 0.02 -12.29 -5.83
C ASN A 74 -0.76 -12.69 -7.08
N THR A 75 -2.05 -12.33 -7.16
CA THR A 75 -2.92 -12.63 -8.30
C THR A 75 -2.41 -11.93 -9.55
N ALA A 76 -2.10 -10.64 -9.46
CA ALA A 76 -1.63 -9.84 -10.59
C ALA A 76 -0.24 -10.30 -11.05
N ILE A 77 0.76 -10.27 -10.17
CA ILE A 77 2.16 -10.51 -10.52
C ILE A 77 2.36 -11.94 -11.05
N LYS A 78 1.90 -12.95 -10.31
CA LYS A 78 2.03 -14.35 -10.74
C LYS A 78 1.14 -14.66 -11.94
N GLY A 79 -0.06 -14.07 -12.00
CA GLY A 79 -1.00 -14.28 -13.09
C GLY A 79 -0.47 -13.69 -14.42
N ILE A 80 0.05 -12.48 -14.41
CA ILE A 80 0.65 -11.83 -15.59
C ILE A 80 1.91 -12.58 -16.02
N ALA A 81 2.84 -12.84 -15.10
CA ALA A 81 4.09 -13.53 -15.40
C ALA A 81 3.85 -14.90 -16.09
N ARG A 82 2.89 -15.68 -15.58
CA ARG A 82 2.54 -16.98 -16.15
C ARG A 82 1.84 -16.86 -17.52
N ALA A 83 0.90 -15.93 -17.67
CA ALA A 83 0.20 -15.69 -18.93
C ALA A 83 1.15 -15.24 -20.03
N SER A 84 2.19 -14.48 -19.67
CA SER A 84 3.17 -13.91 -20.61
C SER A 84 4.45 -14.73 -20.77
N ARG A 85 4.53 -15.96 -20.21
CA ARG A 85 5.74 -16.82 -20.27
C ARG A 85 6.21 -17.16 -21.69
N HIS A 86 5.34 -17.04 -22.68
CA HIS A 86 5.66 -17.24 -24.10
C HIS A 86 6.40 -16.04 -24.72
N VAL A 87 6.30 -14.85 -24.11
CA VAL A 87 7.04 -13.64 -24.49
C VAL A 87 8.43 -13.68 -23.84
N GLY A 88 8.49 -13.94 -22.54
CA GLY A 88 9.74 -13.95 -21.80
C GLY A 88 9.57 -14.22 -20.31
N LYS A 89 10.66 -14.06 -19.59
CA LYS A 89 10.73 -14.28 -18.14
C LYS A 89 11.49 -13.17 -17.40
N HIS A 90 11.59 -12.00 -17.96
CA HIS A 90 12.23 -10.86 -17.30
C HIS A 90 11.18 -9.94 -16.64
N ILE A 91 11.46 -9.54 -15.40
CA ILE A 91 10.62 -8.65 -14.59
C ILE A 91 11.48 -7.56 -13.97
N ILE A 92 11.01 -6.32 -14.03
CA ILE A 92 11.64 -5.17 -13.39
C ILE A 92 10.81 -4.74 -12.18
N SER A 93 11.46 -4.41 -11.08
CA SER A 93 10.79 -3.95 -9.86
C SER A 93 11.70 -3.01 -9.05
N THR A 94 11.39 -2.79 -7.75
CA THR A 94 12.15 -1.87 -6.90
C THR A 94 12.49 -2.48 -5.54
N PRO A 95 13.51 -1.97 -4.85
CA PRO A 95 13.76 -2.34 -3.45
C PRO A 95 12.72 -1.76 -2.46
N LEU A 96 11.84 -0.86 -2.93
CA LEU A 96 10.81 -0.20 -2.11
C LEU A 96 9.56 -1.06 -1.90
N GLU A 97 9.44 -2.17 -2.63
CA GLU A 97 8.24 -2.98 -2.67
C GLU A 97 7.90 -3.64 -1.33
N HIS A 98 6.59 -3.69 -1.04
CA HIS A 98 6.07 -4.45 0.09
C HIS A 98 6.41 -5.96 -0.03
N ALA A 99 6.47 -6.65 1.10
CA ALA A 99 6.77 -8.09 1.15
C ALA A 99 5.85 -8.96 0.28
N SER A 100 4.59 -8.56 0.06
CA SER A 100 3.66 -9.27 -0.84
C SER A 100 4.04 -9.16 -2.32
N VAL A 101 4.79 -8.13 -2.73
CA VAL A 101 5.37 -8.01 -4.07
C VAL A 101 6.72 -8.70 -4.11
N SER A 102 7.67 -8.33 -3.25
CA SER A 102 9.02 -8.92 -3.27
C SER A 102 9.01 -10.44 -3.04
N GLY A 103 8.10 -10.97 -2.20
CA GLY A 103 7.92 -12.41 -2.03
C GLY A 103 7.38 -13.11 -3.29
N CYS A 104 6.50 -12.44 -4.06
CA CYS A 104 6.09 -12.96 -5.37
C CYS A 104 7.26 -13.05 -6.34
N LEU A 105 8.09 -11.99 -6.39
CA LEU A 105 9.26 -11.93 -7.26
C LEU A 105 10.28 -13.03 -6.90
N THR A 106 10.55 -13.24 -5.61
CA THR A 106 11.40 -14.34 -5.15
C THR A 106 10.86 -15.70 -5.59
N ALA A 107 9.56 -15.94 -5.43
CA ALA A 107 8.93 -17.19 -5.85
C ALA A 107 8.94 -17.39 -7.37
N LEU A 108 8.91 -16.33 -8.16
CA LEU A 108 9.06 -16.38 -9.62
C LEU A 108 10.52 -16.59 -10.01
N GLN A 109 11.48 -16.01 -9.30
CA GLN A 109 12.91 -16.24 -9.51
C GLN A 109 13.28 -17.71 -9.34
N GLU A 110 12.70 -18.40 -8.33
CA GLU A 110 12.83 -19.86 -8.15
C GLU A 110 12.25 -20.66 -9.33
N GLN A 111 11.34 -20.05 -10.13
CA GLN A 111 10.75 -20.64 -11.35
C GLN A 111 11.50 -20.24 -12.63
N GLY A 112 12.68 -19.60 -12.48
CA GLY A 112 13.57 -19.21 -13.57
C GLY A 112 13.20 -17.89 -14.22
N TYR A 113 12.49 -16.99 -13.52
CA TYR A 113 12.35 -15.60 -13.92
C TYR A 113 13.59 -14.80 -13.50
N GLU A 114 14.02 -13.89 -14.35
CA GLU A 114 15.07 -12.92 -14.06
C GLU A 114 14.43 -11.64 -13.50
N ILE A 115 14.95 -11.16 -12.37
CA ILE A 115 14.42 -10.00 -11.66
C ILE A 115 15.49 -8.92 -11.58
N ASP A 116 15.25 -7.79 -12.21
CA ASP A 116 16.06 -6.59 -12.08
C ASP A 116 15.39 -5.59 -11.14
N LEU A 117 16.18 -4.96 -10.28
CA LEU A 117 15.71 -3.93 -9.37
C LEU A 117 16.26 -2.57 -9.79
N LEU A 118 15.35 -1.61 -9.93
CA LEU A 118 15.69 -0.22 -10.20
C LEU A 118 16.42 0.42 -9.03
N ASP A 119 17.38 1.25 -9.34
CA ASP A 119 17.98 2.15 -8.36
C ASP A 119 16.99 3.20 -7.90
N VAL A 120 17.16 3.63 -6.67
CA VAL A 120 16.33 4.66 -6.03
C VAL A 120 17.18 5.90 -5.83
N LYS A 121 16.67 7.04 -6.35
CA LYS A 121 17.33 8.34 -6.20
C LYS A 121 17.30 8.83 -4.75
N ARG A 122 18.05 9.87 -4.44
CA ARG A 122 18.10 10.45 -3.08
C ARG A 122 16.79 11.05 -2.59
N ASP A 123 15.90 11.43 -3.52
CA ASP A 123 14.55 11.89 -3.23
C ASP A 123 13.54 10.75 -3.03
N GLY A 124 14.00 9.50 -3.11
CA GLY A 124 13.21 8.29 -2.94
C GLY A 124 12.42 7.86 -4.18
N THR A 125 12.58 8.52 -5.32
CA THR A 125 11.96 8.11 -6.59
C THR A 125 12.83 7.11 -7.33
N ILE A 126 12.20 6.25 -8.16
CA ILE A 126 12.92 5.35 -9.06
C ILE A 126 13.64 6.12 -10.18
N ASP A 127 14.69 5.52 -10.73
CA ASP A 127 15.34 6.06 -11.92
C ASP A 127 14.64 5.59 -13.20
N LEU A 128 13.94 6.52 -13.88
CA LEU A 128 13.23 6.23 -15.14
C LEU A 128 14.17 6.01 -16.35
N GLU A 129 15.38 6.60 -16.34
CA GLU A 129 16.34 6.33 -17.38
C GLU A 129 16.87 4.90 -17.27
N GLN A 130 17.16 4.45 -16.02
CA GLN A 130 17.52 3.05 -15.81
C GLN A 130 16.36 2.10 -16.16
N LEU A 131 15.10 2.49 -15.91
CA LEU A 131 13.96 1.69 -16.36
C LEU A 131 13.99 1.51 -17.88
N ARG A 132 14.29 2.58 -18.65
CA ARG A 132 14.41 2.52 -20.12
C ARG A 132 15.55 1.61 -20.56
N GLU A 133 16.69 1.65 -19.86
CA GLU A 133 17.88 0.83 -20.18
C GLU A 133 17.66 -0.66 -19.87
N LEU A 134 16.92 -0.99 -18.82
CA LEU A 134 16.65 -2.37 -18.41
C LEU A 134 15.53 -3.04 -19.24
N LEU A 135 14.66 -2.26 -19.90
CA LEU A 135 13.60 -2.80 -20.73
C LEU A 135 14.18 -3.54 -21.94
N ARG A 136 13.74 -4.77 -22.13
CA ARG A 136 14.18 -5.65 -23.21
C ARG A 136 12.98 -6.46 -23.75
N LYS A 137 13.14 -7.11 -24.91
CA LYS A 137 12.03 -7.77 -25.63
C LYS A 137 11.35 -8.89 -24.84
N ASP A 138 12.05 -9.49 -23.88
CA ASP A 138 11.54 -10.55 -22.99
C ASP A 138 11.09 -10.01 -21.62
N THR A 139 11.04 -8.68 -21.43
CA THR A 139 10.43 -8.06 -20.24
C THR A 139 8.92 -8.19 -20.30
N VAL A 140 8.33 -8.89 -19.33
CA VAL A 140 6.89 -9.17 -19.30
C VAL A 140 6.14 -8.35 -18.27
N LEU A 141 6.84 -7.80 -17.26
CA LEU A 141 6.22 -7.10 -16.13
C LEU A 141 7.17 -6.04 -15.56
N VAL A 142 6.63 -4.87 -15.29
CA VAL A 142 7.19 -3.89 -14.37
C VAL A 142 6.25 -3.83 -13.16
N ALA A 143 6.76 -3.99 -11.94
CA ALA A 143 5.99 -3.95 -10.70
C ALA A 143 6.50 -2.83 -9.80
N LEU A 144 5.64 -1.83 -9.53
CA LEU A 144 5.97 -0.62 -8.78
C LEU A 144 4.98 -0.37 -7.64
N THR A 145 5.47 0.05 -6.47
CA THR A 145 4.61 0.69 -5.47
C THR A 145 4.28 2.12 -5.92
N ALA A 146 3.05 2.59 -5.73
CA ALA A 146 2.69 3.98 -6.01
C ALA A 146 3.21 4.94 -4.93
N VAL A 147 3.20 4.49 -3.67
CA VAL A 147 3.72 5.22 -2.51
C VAL A 147 4.47 4.25 -1.62
N ASP A 148 5.75 4.52 -1.37
CA ASP A 148 6.53 3.71 -0.45
C ASP A 148 5.96 3.77 0.97
N SER A 149 5.82 2.61 1.59
CA SER A 149 5.16 2.47 2.89
C SER A 149 6.04 2.87 4.08
N GLU A 150 7.35 3.04 3.90
CA GLU A 150 8.30 3.39 4.96
C GLU A 150 8.70 4.87 4.91
N LEU A 151 9.04 5.41 3.73
CA LEU A 151 9.48 6.79 3.53
C LEU A 151 8.34 7.74 3.11
N GLY A 152 7.27 7.19 2.52
CA GLY A 152 6.16 7.97 1.98
C GLY A 152 6.45 8.59 0.61
N THR A 153 7.48 8.16 -0.09
CA THR A 153 7.83 8.69 -1.42
C THR A 153 6.82 8.28 -2.47
N VAL A 154 6.37 9.25 -3.27
CA VAL A 154 5.46 9.01 -4.40
C VAL A 154 6.27 8.62 -5.62
N GLN A 155 5.95 7.49 -6.23
CA GLN A 155 6.65 7.00 -7.40
C GLN A 155 6.06 7.58 -8.69
N PRO A 156 6.87 7.79 -9.74
CA PRO A 156 6.44 8.39 -11.00
C PRO A 156 5.70 7.38 -11.90
N VAL A 157 4.56 6.85 -11.41
CA VAL A 157 3.77 5.79 -12.07
C VAL A 157 3.29 6.22 -13.45
N ALA A 158 2.83 7.48 -13.61
CA ALA A 158 2.34 7.99 -14.89
C ALA A 158 3.47 8.01 -15.95
N GLN A 159 4.65 8.48 -15.58
CA GLN A 159 5.81 8.52 -16.47
C GLN A 159 6.31 7.11 -16.81
N ALA A 160 6.26 6.18 -15.85
CA ALA A 160 6.57 4.77 -16.12
C ALA A 160 5.56 4.16 -17.10
N ALA A 161 4.27 4.46 -16.96
CA ALA A 161 3.23 4.01 -17.88
C ALA A 161 3.41 4.58 -19.30
N GLU A 162 3.77 5.87 -19.41
CA GLU A 162 4.11 6.50 -20.70
C GLU A 162 5.30 5.81 -21.38
N LEU A 163 6.35 5.52 -20.62
CA LEU A 163 7.53 4.83 -21.14
C LEU A 163 7.19 3.42 -21.63
N LEU A 164 6.31 2.71 -20.93
CA LEU A 164 5.88 1.36 -21.29
C LEU A 164 4.92 1.31 -22.48
N ALA A 165 4.39 2.44 -22.95
CA ALA A 165 3.49 2.48 -24.11
C ALA A 165 4.16 1.93 -25.40
N ASP A 166 5.49 2.05 -25.51
CA ASP A 166 6.27 1.49 -26.62
C ASP A 166 6.60 -0.01 -26.46
N TRP A 167 6.20 -0.62 -25.33
CA TRP A 167 6.49 -2.01 -24.98
C TRP A 167 5.18 -2.82 -24.78
N PRO A 168 4.46 -3.15 -25.87
CA PRO A 168 3.10 -3.70 -25.81
C PRO A 168 3.00 -5.07 -25.12
N ASP A 169 4.08 -5.81 -24.99
CA ASP A 169 4.12 -7.10 -24.32
C ASP A 169 4.52 -7.01 -22.84
N CYS A 170 5.01 -5.86 -22.39
CA CYS A 170 5.33 -5.58 -20.99
C CYS A 170 4.11 -4.99 -20.27
N ARG A 171 3.78 -5.52 -19.10
CA ARG A 171 2.64 -5.07 -18.27
C ARG A 171 3.13 -4.23 -17.09
N LEU A 172 2.30 -3.29 -16.66
CA LEU A 172 2.54 -2.48 -15.47
C LEU A 172 1.59 -2.89 -14.34
N HIS A 173 2.17 -3.42 -13.26
CA HIS A 173 1.47 -3.63 -11.99
C HIS A 173 1.84 -2.54 -10.99
N VAL A 174 0.83 -1.99 -10.29
CA VAL A 174 1.02 -0.94 -9.29
C VAL A 174 0.42 -1.38 -7.94
N ASP A 175 1.25 -1.43 -6.90
CA ASP A 175 0.75 -1.51 -5.53
C ASP A 175 0.37 -0.11 -5.03
N ALA A 176 -0.94 0.20 -5.02
CA ALA A 176 -1.48 1.49 -4.58
C ALA A 176 -2.03 1.46 -3.13
N THR A 177 -1.60 0.50 -2.32
CA THR A 177 -2.03 0.31 -0.94
C THR A 177 -1.87 1.57 -0.08
N GLN A 178 -0.80 2.33 -0.27
CA GLN A 178 -0.58 3.59 0.46
C GLN A 178 -1.01 4.83 -0.33
N ALA A 179 -1.52 4.67 -1.55
CA ALA A 179 -1.94 5.78 -2.40
C ALA A 179 -3.46 6.05 -2.36
N LEU A 180 -4.30 5.00 -2.29
CA LEU A 180 -5.76 5.14 -2.30
C LEU A 180 -6.23 6.09 -1.18
N GLY A 181 -7.00 7.12 -1.56
CA GLY A 181 -7.56 8.12 -0.65
C GLY A 181 -6.52 9.05 0.02
N LYS A 182 -5.26 9.02 -0.42
CA LYS A 182 -4.16 9.81 0.14
C LYS A 182 -3.42 10.63 -0.92
N THR A 183 -3.39 10.13 -2.15
CA THR A 183 -2.87 10.83 -3.34
C THR A 183 -3.70 10.44 -4.57
N ALA A 184 -3.48 11.15 -5.69
CA ALA A 184 -4.13 10.80 -6.94
C ALA A 184 -3.74 9.39 -7.39
N LEU A 185 -4.71 8.63 -7.91
CA LEU A 185 -4.48 7.35 -8.56
C LEU A 185 -4.47 7.57 -10.08
N HIS A 186 -3.50 6.97 -10.75
CA HIS A 186 -3.36 7.01 -12.20
C HIS A 186 -3.61 5.61 -12.77
N PHE A 187 -4.74 5.44 -13.47
CA PHE A 187 -5.10 4.16 -14.09
C PHE A 187 -4.66 4.08 -15.56
N ASP A 188 -4.42 5.21 -16.22
CA ASP A 188 -4.02 5.24 -17.62
C ASP A 188 -2.65 4.60 -17.81
N GLY A 189 -2.56 3.67 -18.77
CA GLY A 189 -1.35 2.88 -19.01
C GLY A 189 -1.02 1.82 -17.95
N VAL A 190 -1.79 1.73 -16.85
CA VAL A 190 -1.62 0.70 -15.83
C VAL A 190 -2.46 -0.54 -16.17
N ASP A 191 -1.86 -1.71 -16.13
CA ASP A 191 -2.52 -3.00 -16.41
C ASP A 191 -3.26 -3.56 -15.19
N THR A 192 -2.63 -3.47 -14.02
CA THR A 192 -3.24 -3.92 -12.75
C THR A 192 -2.82 -3.02 -11.60
N MET A 193 -3.74 -2.83 -10.62
CA MET A 193 -3.49 -2.03 -9.42
C MET A 193 -4.11 -2.69 -8.20
N SER A 194 -3.32 -2.83 -7.14
CA SER A 194 -3.76 -3.41 -5.86
C SER A 194 -4.18 -2.35 -4.86
N LEU A 195 -5.35 -2.55 -4.23
CA LEU A 195 -5.94 -1.64 -3.24
C LEU A 195 -6.26 -2.40 -1.95
N ALA A 196 -5.97 -1.80 -0.78
CA ALA A 196 -6.27 -2.37 0.54
C ALA A 196 -7.19 -1.44 1.34
N LEU A 197 -8.34 -1.95 1.78
CA LEU A 197 -9.37 -1.11 2.40
C LEU A 197 -9.05 -0.74 3.86
N HIS A 198 -8.34 -1.60 4.59
CA HIS A 198 -7.91 -1.32 5.97
C HIS A 198 -6.85 -0.20 6.09
N LYS A 199 -6.42 0.40 4.99
CA LYS A 199 -5.56 1.60 4.97
C LYS A 199 -6.35 2.89 4.81
N ILE A 200 -7.66 2.79 4.59
CA ILE A 200 -8.59 3.91 4.38
C ILE A 200 -9.85 3.79 5.25
N TYR A 201 -9.72 3.25 6.45
CA TYR A 201 -10.81 3.08 7.44
C TYR A 201 -11.86 2.03 7.03
N GLY A 202 -11.53 1.16 6.07
CA GLY A 202 -12.30 -0.02 5.70
C GLY A 202 -11.97 -1.24 6.57
N LEU A 203 -12.60 -2.37 6.25
CA LEU A 203 -12.44 -3.61 7.00
C LEU A 203 -11.12 -4.33 6.64
N ASN A 204 -10.53 -4.99 7.64
CA ASN A 204 -9.50 -6.00 7.42
C ASN A 204 -10.08 -7.18 6.61
N GLY A 205 -9.24 -7.88 5.86
CA GLY A 205 -9.69 -8.99 5.02
C GLY A 205 -10.44 -8.54 3.76
N SER A 206 -10.31 -7.26 3.38
CA SER A 206 -10.94 -6.66 2.20
C SER A 206 -9.94 -5.89 1.36
N GLY A 207 -9.94 -6.16 0.06
CA GLY A 207 -9.11 -5.49 -0.94
C GLY A 207 -9.75 -5.58 -2.33
N ILE A 208 -9.20 -4.83 -3.25
CA ILE A 208 -9.61 -4.82 -4.66
C ILE A 208 -8.36 -4.91 -5.53
N LEU A 209 -8.42 -5.73 -6.56
CA LEU A 209 -7.51 -5.71 -7.68
C LEU A 209 -8.23 -5.05 -8.86
N PHE A 210 -7.76 -3.90 -9.31
CA PHE A 210 -8.06 -3.40 -10.64
C PHE A 210 -7.25 -4.23 -11.65
N LYS A 211 -7.92 -4.70 -12.70
CA LYS A 211 -7.31 -5.41 -13.82
C LYS A 211 -7.90 -4.89 -15.12
N ARG A 212 -7.09 -4.23 -15.92
CA ARG A 212 -7.49 -3.75 -17.25
C ARG A 212 -8.01 -4.90 -18.09
N ARG A 213 -9.12 -4.70 -18.75
CA ARG A 213 -9.83 -5.77 -19.48
C ARG A 213 -8.93 -6.52 -20.47
N SER A 214 -8.04 -5.80 -21.17
CA SER A 214 -7.13 -6.36 -22.18
C SER A 214 -5.92 -7.11 -21.60
N THR A 215 -5.62 -6.96 -20.30
CA THR A 215 -4.42 -7.57 -19.69
C THR A 215 -4.57 -9.08 -19.57
N PRO A 216 -3.67 -9.89 -20.13
CA PRO A 216 -3.66 -11.33 -19.94
C PRO A 216 -3.27 -11.67 -18.49
N MET A 217 -3.99 -12.58 -17.86
CA MET A 217 -3.71 -12.99 -16.48
C MET A 217 -4.21 -14.42 -16.25
N GLU A 218 -3.32 -15.32 -15.80
CA GLU A 218 -3.72 -16.65 -15.34
C GLU A 218 -4.31 -16.58 -13.93
N LEU A 219 -5.18 -17.53 -13.59
CA LEU A 219 -5.84 -17.60 -12.29
C LEU A 219 -4.85 -18.02 -11.20
N LEU A 220 -4.95 -17.39 -10.04
CA LEU A 220 -4.26 -17.84 -8.83
C LEU A 220 -5.16 -18.80 -8.03
N ILE A 221 -6.43 -18.46 -7.89
CA ILE A 221 -7.43 -19.25 -7.15
C ILE A 221 -8.42 -19.85 -8.13
N HIS A 222 -8.35 -21.17 -8.32
CA HIS A 222 -9.17 -21.92 -9.23
C HIS A 222 -10.48 -22.37 -8.57
N GLY A 223 -11.55 -22.54 -9.36
CA GLY A 223 -12.87 -23.00 -8.94
C GLY A 223 -13.96 -22.63 -9.91
N GLY A 224 -15.20 -22.54 -9.44
CA GLY A 224 -16.35 -22.13 -10.24
C GLY A 224 -16.31 -20.66 -10.63
N VAL A 225 -16.97 -20.32 -11.74
CA VAL A 225 -17.20 -18.92 -12.14
C VAL A 225 -18.17 -18.27 -11.16
N SER A 226 -17.81 -17.08 -10.67
CA SER A 226 -18.60 -16.27 -9.77
C SER A 226 -18.77 -14.85 -10.38
N ASN A 227 -18.62 -13.79 -9.61
CA ASN A 227 -18.64 -12.42 -10.13
C ASN A 227 -17.40 -12.08 -10.99
N SER A 228 -16.35 -12.88 -10.90
CA SER A 228 -15.13 -12.76 -11.73
C SER A 228 -14.63 -14.14 -12.15
N ILE A 229 -14.15 -14.24 -13.39
CA ILE A 229 -13.43 -15.42 -13.86
C ILE A 229 -12.01 -15.51 -13.29
N TYR A 230 -11.48 -14.42 -12.72
CA TYR A 230 -10.10 -14.34 -12.25
C TYR A 230 -9.92 -14.71 -10.77
N ARG A 231 -11.01 -14.78 -10.01
CA ARG A 231 -10.98 -15.15 -8.58
C ARG A 231 -12.23 -15.94 -8.23
N SER A 232 -12.07 -17.21 -7.99
CA SER A 232 -13.15 -18.12 -7.61
C SER A 232 -13.55 -17.93 -6.14
N GLY A 233 -14.76 -18.30 -5.81
CA GLY A 233 -15.35 -18.27 -4.46
C GLY A 233 -16.67 -17.50 -4.43
N THR A 234 -17.47 -17.76 -3.40
CA THR A 234 -18.73 -17.01 -3.19
C THR A 234 -18.42 -15.52 -3.02
N PRO A 235 -19.10 -14.63 -3.77
CA PRO A 235 -18.91 -13.19 -3.61
C PRO A 235 -19.27 -12.73 -2.20
N THR A 236 -18.45 -11.88 -1.62
CA THR A 236 -18.63 -11.33 -0.28
C THR A 236 -19.35 -9.97 -0.39
N LEU A 237 -20.67 -9.97 -0.57
CA LEU A 237 -21.45 -8.74 -0.81
C LEU A 237 -21.26 -7.72 0.33
N GLY A 238 -21.31 -8.15 1.59
CA GLY A 238 -21.11 -7.25 2.73
C GLY A 238 -19.73 -6.58 2.72
N LEU A 239 -18.66 -7.31 2.37
CA LEU A 239 -17.33 -6.72 2.22
C LEU A 239 -17.24 -5.77 1.02
N ALA A 240 -17.93 -6.07 -0.08
CA ALA A 240 -18.00 -5.16 -1.23
C ALA A 240 -18.72 -3.84 -0.87
N ALA A 241 -19.86 -3.92 -0.17
CA ALA A 241 -20.58 -2.75 0.30
C ALA A 241 -19.77 -1.93 1.32
N ALA A 242 -19.09 -2.60 2.24
CA ALA A 242 -18.17 -1.96 3.18
C ALA A 242 -16.98 -1.29 2.46
N ALA A 243 -16.49 -1.89 1.37
CA ALA A 243 -15.44 -1.28 0.55
C ALA A 243 -15.92 0.03 -0.10
N GLU A 244 -17.12 0.05 -0.66
CA GLU A 244 -17.73 1.29 -1.22
C GLU A 244 -17.90 2.37 -0.15
N ALA A 245 -18.41 1.98 1.03
CA ALA A 245 -18.58 2.88 2.16
C ALA A 245 -17.24 3.47 2.67
N ALA A 246 -16.13 2.76 2.52
CA ALA A 246 -14.79 3.26 2.86
C ALA A 246 -14.17 4.12 1.74
N ILE A 247 -14.31 3.71 0.48
CA ILE A 247 -13.73 4.41 -0.68
C ILE A 247 -14.37 5.78 -0.88
N ALA A 248 -15.69 5.89 -0.73
CA ALA A 248 -16.41 7.13 -0.97
C ALA A 248 -15.89 8.32 -0.13
N PRO A 249 -15.83 8.25 1.21
CA PRO A 249 -15.25 9.34 2.01
C PRO A 249 -13.73 9.48 1.81
N ALA A 250 -13.01 8.39 1.56
CA ALA A 250 -11.57 8.46 1.33
C ALA A 250 -11.20 9.31 0.12
N LEU A 251 -11.99 9.25 -0.97
CA LEU A 251 -11.79 10.07 -2.16
C LEU A 251 -12.40 11.46 -2.02
N ASN A 252 -13.63 11.57 -1.51
CA ASN A 252 -14.32 12.85 -1.43
C ASN A 252 -13.69 13.83 -0.43
N GLN A 253 -13.13 13.32 0.68
CA GLN A 253 -12.53 14.11 1.77
C GLN A 253 -11.00 14.13 1.70
N GLN A 254 -10.41 13.58 0.64
CA GLN A 254 -8.94 13.50 0.51
C GLN A 254 -8.24 14.86 0.67
N PRO A 255 -8.68 15.97 0.03
CA PRO A 255 -8.01 17.26 0.17
C PRO A 255 -8.01 17.77 1.62
N GLU A 256 -9.17 17.74 2.29
CA GLU A 256 -9.33 18.18 3.67
C GLU A 256 -8.48 17.34 4.64
N ARG A 257 -8.56 15.99 4.50
CA ARG A 257 -7.77 15.06 5.32
C ARG A 257 -6.26 15.28 5.12
N THR A 258 -5.84 15.52 3.86
CA THR A 258 -4.43 15.78 3.54
C THR A 258 -3.94 17.06 4.17
N GLU A 259 -4.74 18.14 4.18
CA GLU A 259 -4.38 19.41 4.80
C GLU A 259 -4.16 19.28 6.32
N ILE A 260 -5.09 18.60 7.01
CA ILE A 260 -4.96 18.32 8.45
C ILE A 260 -3.66 17.55 8.73
N ILE A 261 -3.42 16.47 7.98
CA ILE A 261 -2.25 15.61 8.17
C ILE A 261 -0.95 16.36 7.84
N ALA A 262 -0.94 17.20 6.79
CA ALA A 262 0.23 17.99 6.41
C ALA A 262 0.63 18.98 7.51
N ARG A 263 -0.34 19.64 8.15
CA ARG A 263 -0.10 20.52 9.30
C ARG A 263 0.54 19.75 10.48
N HIS A 264 0.04 18.58 10.80
CA HIS A 264 0.60 17.72 11.84
C HIS A 264 2.02 17.22 11.50
N ASN A 265 2.26 16.83 10.25
CA ASN A 265 3.58 16.42 9.78
C ASN A 265 4.60 17.56 9.88
N ALA A 266 4.21 18.77 9.43
CA ALA A 266 5.07 19.95 9.52
C ALA A 266 5.44 20.29 10.98
N ARG A 267 4.47 20.24 11.90
CA ARG A 267 4.70 20.41 13.34
C ARG A 267 5.70 19.40 13.89
N LEU A 268 5.56 18.11 13.52
CA LEU A 268 6.49 17.06 13.94
C LEU A 268 7.90 17.29 13.38
N ARG A 269 8.02 17.60 12.08
CA ARG A 269 9.32 17.89 11.44
C ARG A 269 10.04 19.04 12.15
N GLN A 270 9.33 20.13 12.43
CA GLN A 270 9.88 21.29 13.13
C GLN A 270 10.35 20.94 14.54
N ALA A 271 9.54 20.23 15.32
CA ALA A 271 9.89 19.85 16.69
C ALA A 271 11.07 18.87 16.73
N LEU A 272 11.08 17.87 15.84
CA LEU A 272 12.13 16.84 15.80
C LEU A 272 13.46 17.37 15.27
N ALA A 273 13.49 18.44 14.49
CA ALA A 273 14.72 19.09 14.03
C ALA A 273 15.57 19.69 15.17
N ALA A 274 14.99 19.90 16.35
CA ALA A 274 15.72 20.40 17.51
C ALA A 274 16.67 19.35 18.15
N TYR A 275 16.55 18.07 17.79
CA TYR A 275 17.34 16.98 18.37
C TYR A 275 18.53 16.62 17.48
N PRO A 276 19.81 16.84 17.93
CA PRO A 276 20.98 16.72 17.07
C PRO A 276 21.23 15.32 16.49
N LYS A 277 20.75 14.26 17.16
CA LYS A 277 20.91 12.87 16.69
C LYS A 277 19.73 12.40 15.84
N VAL A 278 18.68 13.22 15.66
CA VAL A 278 17.55 12.89 14.81
C VAL A 278 17.89 13.18 13.35
N ARG A 279 17.62 12.22 12.48
CA ARG A 279 17.65 12.38 11.03
C ARG A 279 16.28 12.03 10.47
N ILE A 280 15.64 12.94 9.78
CA ILE A 280 14.41 12.68 9.03
C ILE A 280 14.79 12.04 7.70
N ASN A 281 14.25 10.85 7.42
CA ASN A 281 14.53 10.08 6.22
C ASN A 281 13.47 10.32 5.12
N SER A 282 12.22 10.61 5.51
CA SER A 282 11.17 10.98 4.55
C SER A 282 11.53 12.32 3.88
N PRO A 283 11.61 12.37 2.53
CA PRO A 283 11.87 13.62 1.82
C PRO A 283 10.71 14.61 1.99
N GLU A 284 10.94 15.88 1.63
CA GLU A 284 9.92 16.93 1.80
C GLU A 284 8.68 16.73 0.91
N ASN A 285 8.87 16.12 -0.25
CA ASN A 285 7.81 15.79 -1.21
C ASN A 285 7.11 14.44 -0.92
N ALA A 286 7.42 13.79 0.20
CA ALA A 286 6.71 12.58 0.62
C ALA A 286 5.25 12.89 1.00
N VAL A 287 4.39 11.88 0.92
CA VAL A 287 3.01 12.00 1.41
C VAL A 287 2.99 12.36 2.89
N PRO A 288 2.16 13.32 3.33
CA PRO A 288 2.26 13.87 4.68
C PRO A 288 1.86 12.88 5.79
N HIS A 289 1.18 11.81 5.46
CA HIS A 289 0.75 10.81 6.45
C HIS A 289 1.88 9.84 6.88
N ILE A 290 3.06 9.89 6.26
CA ILE A 290 4.23 9.06 6.62
C ILE A 290 5.41 9.96 6.95
N LEU A 291 6.01 9.73 8.11
CA LEU A 291 7.25 10.38 8.54
C LEU A 291 8.21 9.33 9.07
N ASN A 292 9.25 9.04 8.31
CA ASN A 292 10.32 8.15 8.72
C ASN A 292 11.49 8.96 9.28
N LEU A 293 12.03 8.50 10.38
CA LEU A 293 13.18 9.13 11.03
C LEU A 293 14.09 8.08 11.67
N SER A 294 15.32 8.49 11.96
CA SER A 294 16.31 7.71 12.67
C SER A 294 16.84 8.51 13.86
N VAL A 295 17.23 7.83 14.94
CA VAL A 295 18.02 8.41 16.03
C VAL A 295 19.40 7.79 15.99
N GLN A 296 20.43 8.58 15.66
CA GLN A 296 21.79 8.09 15.47
C GLN A 296 22.34 7.38 16.72
N GLY A 297 22.86 6.17 16.51
CA GLY A 297 23.41 5.35 17.59
C GLY A 297 22.38 4.53 18.37
N VAL A 298 21.09 4.68 18.08
CA VAL A 298 19.99 3.91 18.69
C VAL A 298 19.33 3.04 17.63
N ARG A 299 19.14 1.76 17.90
CA ARG A 299 18.39 0.87 16.99
C ARG A 299 16.92 1.29 16.97
N GLY A 300 16.31 1.32 15.77
CA GLY A 300 14.89 1.67 15.63
C GLY A 300 13.96 0.78 16.45
N GLU A 301 14.27 -0.52 16.57
CA GLU A 301 13.51 -1.47 17.40
C GLU A 301 13.57 -1.11 18.88
N ALA A 302 14.75 -0.71 19.40
CA ALA A 302 14.89 -0.29 20.80
C ALA A 302 14.11 1.02 21.07
N PHE A 303 14.18 1.98 20.13
CA PHE A 303 13.42 3.23 20.27
C PHE A 303 11.92 2.97 20.25
N GLN A 304 11.44 2.15 19.33
CA GLN A 304 10.03 1.74 19.23
C GLN A 304 9.55 1.04 20.50
N GLN A 305 10.34 0.12 21.08
CA GLN A 305 9.99 -0.57 22.33
C GLN A 305 9.91 0.40 23.53
N THR A 306 10.82 1.38 23.61
CA THR A 306 10.79 2.40 24.66
C THR A 306 9.56 3.29 24.53
N LEU A 307 9.18 3.70 23.31
CA LEU A 307 7.94 4.43 23.06
C LEU A 307 6.70 3.59 23.41
N ALA A 308 6.71 2.30 23.06
CA ALA A 308 5.60 1.39 23.34
C ALA A 308 5.37 1.21 24.85
N ALA A 309 6.44 1.19 25.67
CA ALA A 309 6.35 1.15 27.12
C ALA A 309 5.66 2.39 27.71
N GLU A 310 5.76 3.55 27.02
CA GLU A 310 5.06 4.80 27.35
C GLU A 310 3.67 4.91 26.69
N GLY A 311 3.19 3.84 26.05
CA GLY A 311 1.86 3.79 25.43
C GLY A 311 1.75 4.45 24.06
N VAL A 312 2.87 4.62 23.34
CA VAL A 312 2.92 5.15 21.96
C VAL A 312 3.11 4.02 20.95
N CYS A 313 2.21 3.94 19.96
CA CYS A 313 2.26 2.96 18.88
C CYS A 313 2.88 3.55 17.63
N VAL A 314 4.04 3.01 17.20
CA VAL A 314 4.76 3.34 15.97
C VAL A 314 5.35 2.07 15.35
N SER A 315 5.75 2.10 14.09
CA SER A 315 6.40 0.97 13.41
C SER A 315 7.88 1.25 13.11
N VAL A 316 8.70 0.21 13.13
CA VAL A 316 10.12 0.30 12.70
C VAL A 316 10.22 0.26 11.17
N LYS A 317 9.46 -0.64 10.56
CA LYS A 317 9.40 -0.89 9.11
C LYS A 317 8.06 -1.56 8.79
N SER A 318 7.88 -2.04 7.57
CA SER A 318 6.70 -2.88 7.26
C SER A 318 6.59 -4.03 8.26
N ALA A 319 5.39 -4.24 8.83
CA ALA A 319 5.13 -5.26 9.85
C ALA A 319 5.52 -6.69 9.43
N CYS A 320 5.58 -6.94 8.10
CA CYS A 320 5.95 -8.24 7.52
C CYS A 320 7.47 -8.42 7.32
N SER A 321 8.31 -7.46 7.73
CA SER A 321 9.77 -7.54 7.53
C SER A 321 10.45 -8.28 8.68
N ALA A 322 11.50 -9.10 8.38
CA ALA A 322 12.22 -9.86 9.38
C ALA A 322 12.88 -8.95 10.43
N ALA A 323 12.81 -9.34 11.71
CA ALA A 323 13.42 -8.61 12.81
C ALA A 323 14.95 -8.46 12.62
N GLY A 324 15.51 -7.36 13.12
CA GLY A 324 16.97 -7.12 13.10
C GLY A 324 17.58 -6.74 11.74
N MET A 325 16.82 -6.79 10.64
CA MET A 325 17.29 -6.37 9.32
C MET A 325 17.13 -4.85 9.14
N PRO A 326 18.00 -4.18 8.36
CA PRO A 326 17.83 -2.77 8.04
C PRO A 326 16.57 -2.53 7.19
N SER A 327 15.98 -1.34 7.29
CA SER A 327 14.97 -0.88 6.32
C SER A 327 15.56 -0.89 4.91
N ARG A 328 14.91 -1.59 3.98
CA ARG A 328 15.35 -1.64 2.58
C ARG A 328 15.19 -0.29 1.90
N ALA A 329 14.08 0.41 2.16
CA ALA A 329 13.80 1.72 1.60
C ALA A 329 14.83 2.77 2.08
N VAL A 330 15.06 2.85 3.39
CA VAL A 330 16.06 3.80 3.95
C VAL A 330 17.46 3.45 3.45
N LEU A 331 17.81 2.17 3.32
CA LEU A 331 19.11 1.74 2.80
C LEU A 331 19.27 2.12 1.32
N ALA A 332 18.25 1.88 0.49
CA ALA A 332 18.27 2.21 -0.94
C ALA A 332 18.49 3.70 -1.18
N VAL A 333 17.81 4.57 -0.40
CA VAL A 333 17.90 6.03 -0.55
C VAL A 333 19.19 6.59 0.05
N SER A 334 19.61 6.08 1.22
CA SER A 334 20.73 6.69 1.98
C SER A 334 22.10 6.07 1.70
N GLY A 335 22.15 4.82 1.24
CA GLY A 335 23.37 4.02 1.19
C GLY A 335 23.97 3.70 2.59
N ASP A 336 23.29 4.12 3.66
CA ASP A 336 23.79 4.03 5.03
C ASP A 336 23.06 2.95 5.83
N ARG A 337 23.74 1.80 6.00
CA ARG A 337 23.20 0.66 6.76
C ARG A 337 22.94 1.00 8.23
N ARG A 338 23.76 1.89 8.85
CA ARG A 338 23.57 2.27 10.26
C ARG A 338 22.32 3.11 10.40
N ASN A 339 22.11 4.06 9.49
CA ASN A 339 20.88 4.85 9.42
C ASN A 339 19.66 3.96 9.23
N ALA A 340 19.71 3.01 8.28
CA ALA A 340 18.60 2.08 8.01
C ALA A 340 18.26 1.14 9.19
N LEU A 341 19.24 0.80 10.04
CA LEU A 341 19.03 0.04 11.28
C LEU A 341 18.44 0.89 12.42
N SER A 342 18.63 2.21 12.37
CA SER A 342 18.14 3.16 13.36
C SER A 342 16.79 3.77 13.00
N SER A 343 16.26 3.46 11.80
CA SER A 343 15.05 4.05 11.28
C SER A 343 13.78 3.45 11.90
N TRP A 344 12.77 4.29 12.03
CA TRP A 344 11.40 3.95 12.41
C TRP A 344 10.42 4.96 11.85
N ARG A 345 9.12 4.65 11.88
CA ARG A 345 8.09 5.40 11.16
C ARG A 345 6.98 5.84 12.09
N ILE A 346 6.62 7.11 12.00
CA ILE A 346 5.36 7.68 12.45
C ILE A 346 4.39 7.68 11.28
N SER A 347 3.15 7.30 11.47
CA SER A 347 2.13 7.48 10.46
C SER A 347 0.87 8.12 11.05
N LEU A 348 0.48 9.22 10.42
CA LEU A 348 -0.55 10.15 10.84
C LEU A 348 -1.89 9.88 10.17
N SER A 349 -2.95 10.38 10.78
CA SER A 349 -4.32 10.35 10.32
C SER A 349 -4.96 11.73 10.49
N HIS A 350 -6.08 11.97 9.81
CA HIS A 350 -6.96 13.09 10.10
C HIS A 350 -7.64 12.95 11.49
N LEU A 351 -7.57 11.77 12.09
CA LEU A 351 -8.04 11.51 13.47
C LEU A 351 -6.99 11.84 14.53
N THR A 352 -5.73 12.04 14.15
CA THR A 352 -4.67 12.45 15.07
C THR A 352 -4.96 13.86 15.60
N THR A 353 -4.89 14.06 16.91
CA THR A 353 -5.19 15.37 17.55
C THR A 353 -3.91 16.14 17.92
N ASP A 354 -4.05 17.45 18.12
CA ASP A 354 -2.94 18.30 18.59
C ASP A 354 -2.49 17.93 20.01
N GLU A 355 -3.41 17.44 20.86
CA GLU A 355 -3.13 16.95 22.21
C GLU A 355 -2.28 15.66 22.15
N GLU A 356 -2.64 14.72 21.27
CA GLU A 356 -1.86 13.49 21.06
C GLU A 356 -0.44 13.80 20.59
N LEU A 357 -0.29 14.76 19.66
CA LEU A 357 1.04 15.17 19.18
C LEU A 357 1.86 15.86 20.28
N SER A 358 1.22 16.70 21.12
CA SER A 358 1.90 17.34 22.25
C SER A 358 2.37 16.30 23.28
N ALA A 359 1.52 15.34 23.61
CA ALA A 359 1.84 14.24 24.51
C ALA A 359 2.95 13.33 23.91
N PHE A 360 2.86 13.02 22.60
CA PHE A 360 3.90 12.27 21.90
C PHE A 360 5.26 12.97 21.99
N LEU A 361 5.34 14.27 21.70
CA LEU A 361 6.60 15.02 21.74
C LEU A 361 7.22 15.04 23.14
N ALA A 362 6.41 15.17 24.20
CA ALA A 362 6.89 15.10 25.58
C ALA A 362 7.44 13.69 25.95
N ILE A 363 6.79 12.62 25.44
CA ILE A 363 7.27 11.24 25.61
C ILE A 363 8.54 11.02 24.79
N PHE A 364 8.57 11.49 23.53
CA PHE A 364 9.73 11.39 22.66
C PHE A 364 10.97 12.02 23.31
N ASP A 365 10.84 13.20 23.89
CA ASP A 365 11.92 13.91 24.59
C ASP A 365 12.56 13.04 25.70
N ARG A 366 11.74 12.47 26.57
CA ARG A 366 12.23 11.58 27.64
C ARG A 366 12.92 10.34 27.08
N CYS A 367 12.31 9.67 26.09
CA CYS A 367 12.87 8.48 25.46
C CYS A 367 14.19 8.77 24.73
N TYR A 368 14.28 9.93 24.07
CA TYR A 368 15.47 10.38 23.37
C TYR A 368 16.65 10.54 24.35
N HIS A 369 16.49 11.28 25.44
CA HIS A 369 17.53 11.48 26.45
C HIS A 369 17.92 10.17 27.14
N GLN A 370 16.94 9.34 27.52
CA GLN A 370 17.18 8.01 28.11
C GLN A 370 18.08 7.14 27.22
N LEU A 371 17.82 7.10 25.90
CA LEU A 371 18.52 6.20 24.97
C LEU A 371 19.83 6.77 24.42
N THR A 372 19.98 8.10 24.40
CA THR A 372 21.15 8.76 23.82
C THR A 372 22.18 9.22 24.85
N GLU A 373 21.78 9.44 26.10
CA GLU A 373 22.62 9.94 27.20
C GLU A 373 22.84 8.89 28.29
N GLY A 374 21.93 7.93 28.46
CA GLY A 374 21.98 6.87 29.48
C GLY A 374 22.99 5.74 29.23
N LYS A 375 23.95 5.92 28.28
CA LYS A 375 25.10 5.03 28.00
C LYS A 375 26.41 5.67 28.43
N ALA A 376 26.44 6.39 29.56
CA ALA A 376 27.67 6.81 30.19
C ALA A 376 28.11 5.80 31.23
#